data_091b83305fb15ca2390a8ac715332acd
#
_entry.id   091b83305fb15ca2390a8ac715332acd
#
_cell.length_a   1.000
_cell.length_b   1.000
_cell.length_c   1.000
_cell.angle_alpha   90.00
_cell.angle_beta   90.00
_cell.angle_gamma   90.00
#
_symmetry.space_group_name_H-M   'P 1'
#
loop_
_entity.id
_entity.type
_entity.pdbx_description
1 polymer ?
#
loop_
_entity_poly.entity_id
_entity_poly.type
_entity_poly.pdbx_seq_one_letter_code
_entity_poly.pdbx_strand_id
1 'polypeptide(L)'
;MRLKTPVNQETLRHHITYGSWKYIIMAVLVIMGWSLIYTTTAYRSPQDKRIDVYIQSNIGAQQTIDAFLEPIWKETVPEMETVSSVILTTVDDYTTSMQLMAYMAAGEADIYFLNEQYFKSYAGQGGFLPLEELVADGTLNVGDVDLTKGYVAFVEDYDDNGLPTKTSQHLYGIPLESFYGFMNGMQIDNRDLYAVITVNNQNDANVIPFFNALLEAGRGEQEDWMTDQTKTANPEREV
;
A
#
# COMPACT_ATOMS: atom_id res chain seq x y z
N MET A 1 43.32 40.28 -11.75
CA MET A 1 43.93 39.14 -12.47
C MET A 1 43.33 39.10 -13.87
N ARG A 2 44.05 39.52 -14.93
CA ARG A 2 43.54 39.51 -16.30
C ARG A 2 43.74 38.11 -16.89
N LEU A 3 42.64 37.45 -17.22
CA LEU A 3 42.66 36.17 -17.96
C LEU A 3 43.24 36.43 -19.37
N LYS A 4 44.44 35.93 -19.60
CA LYS A 4 45.20 36.14 -20.82
C LYS A 4 45.02 35.04 -21.90
N THR A 5 43.92 34.38 -21.94
CA THR A 5 43.64 33.40 -23.00
C THR A 5 42.57 33.98 -23.94
N PRO A 6 42.93 34.35 -25.17
CA PRO A 6 41.91 34.71 -26.15
C PRO A 6 41.04 33.49 -26.43
N VAL A 7 39.75 33.68 -26.29
CA VAL A 7 38.74 32.64 -26.65
C VAL A 7 38.72 32.57 -28.17
N ASN A 8 39.52 31.66 -28.74
CA ASN A 8 39.57 31.41 -30.18
C ASN A 8 38.76 30.12 -30.48
N GLN A 9 38.19 30.01 -31.68
CA GLN A 9 37.42 28.82 -32.07
C GLN A 9 38.20 27.51 -31.90
N GLU A 10 39.48 27.52 -32.09
CA GLU A 10 40.37 26.35 -31.90
C GLU A 10 40.52 25.97 -30.42
N THR A 11 40.68 26.95 -29.52
CA THR A 11 40.74 26.70 -28.06
C THR A 11 39.41 26.22 -27.52
N LEU A 12 38.29 26.72 -28.05
CA LEU A 12 36.96 26.27 -27.68
C LEU A 12 36.70 24.80 -28.12
N ARG A 13 37.09 24.48 -29.37
CA ARG A 13 36.99 23.13 -29.92
C ARG A 13 37.86 22.13 -29.17
N HIS A 14 39.11 22.51 -28.83
CA HIS A 14 40.00 21.68 -28.05
C HIS A 14 39.45 21.45 -26.63
N HIS A 15 38.86 22.48 -26.01
CA HIS A 15 38.25 22.38 -24.68
C HIS A 15 37.00 21.49 -24.66
N ILE A 16 36.16 21.56 -25.71
CA ILE A 16 34.99 20.70 -25.85
C ILE A 16 35.40 19.25 -26.16
N THR A 17 36.44 19.05 -27.01
CA THR A 17 36.81 17.68 -27.40
C THR A 17 37.55 16.94 -26.30
N TYR A 18 38.46 17.60 -25.56
CA TYR A 18 39.23 16.97 -24.49
C TYR A 18 38.73 17.26 -23.08
N GLY A 19 37.87 18.27 -22.91
CA GLY A 19 37.29 18.67 -21.61
C GLY A 19 35.86 18.26 -21.41
N SER A 20 35.17 17.72 -22.43
CA SER A 20 33.75 17.35 -22.39
C SER A 20 33.42 16.42 -21.22
N TRP A 21 34.27 15.47 -20.91
CA TRP A 21 34.07 14.55 -19.78
C TRP A 21 33.97 15.28 -18.42
N LYS A 22 34.74 16.35 -18.23
CA LYS A 22 34.68 17.16 -17.00
C LYS A 22 33.36 17.88 -16.86
N TYR A 23 32.78 18.36 -17.96
CA TYR A 23 31.44 19.00 -17.95
C TYR A 23 30.31 18.00 -17.71
N ILE A 24 30.46 16.79 -18.27
CA ILE A 24 29.51 15.70 -18.02
C ILE A 24 29.55 15.31 -16.55
N ILE A 25 30.71 15.10 -15.95
CA ILE A 25 30.87 14.80 -14.54
C ILE A 25 30.27 15.91 -13.68
N MET A 26 30.55 17.18 -14.00
CA MET A 26 30.01 18.32 -13.26
C MET A 26 28.47 18.36 -13.35
N ALA A 27 27.91 18.15 -14.53
CA ALA A 27 26.46 18.09 -14.71
C ALA A 27 25.83 16.97 -13.88
N VAL A 28 26.42 15.78 -13.89
CA VAL A 28 25.96 14.64 -13.07
C VAL A 28 26.02 14.98 -11.58
N LEU A 29 27.13 15.57 -11.11
CA LEU A 29 27.27 15.97 -9.71
C LEU A 29 26.25 17.04 -9.30
N VAL A 30 25.95 18.02 -10.17
CA VAL A 30 24.92 19.04 -9.92
C VAL A 30 23.53 18.40 -9.83
N ILE A 31 23.20 17.49 -10.76
CA ILE A 31 21.92 16.78 -10.76
C ILE A 31 21.78 15.90 -9.50
N MET A 32 22.83 15.16 -9.16
CA MET A 32 22.86 14.35 -7.93
C MET A 32 22.72 15.21 -6.67
N GLY A 33 23.49 16.32 -6.58
CA GLY A 33 23.41 17.25 -5.46
C GLY A 33 22.05 17.89 -5.32
N TRP A 34 21.45 18.32 -6.44
CA TRP A 34 20.10 18.87 -6.45
C TRP A 34 19.05 17.82 -6.05
N SER A 35 19.15 16.61 -6.60
CA SER A 35 18.27 15.49 -6.24
C SER A 35 18.35 15.17 -4.74
N LEU A 36 19.55 15.15 -4.18
CA LEU A 36 19.76 14.91 -2.76
C LEU A 36 19.12 16.02 -1.91
N ILE A 37 19.38 17.29 -2.26
CA ILE A 37 18.77 18.44 -1.55
C ILE A 37 17.25 18.37 -1.63
N TYR A 38 16.71 18.15 -2.82
CA TYR A 38 15.26 18.04 -3.02
C TYR A 38 14.66 16.92 -2.18
N THR A 39 15.26 15.71 -2.20
CA THR A 39 14.75 14.55 -1.45
C THR A 39 14.80 14.76 0.07
N THR A 40 15.79 15.49 0.57
CA THR A 40 15.95 15.75 2.02
C THR A 40 15.17 16.97 2.51
N THR A 41 14.85 17.93 1.63
CA THR A 41 14.15 19.16 2.00
C THR A 41 12.70 19.21 1.55
N ALA A 42 12.25 18.28 0.69
CA ALA A 42 10.85 18.18 0.29
C ALA A 42 10.00 17.90 1.53
N TYR A 43 8.96 18.72 1.70
CA TYR A 43 8.00 18.52 2.78
C TYR A 43 7.34 17.14 2.63
N ARG A 44 7.28 16.41 3.70
CA ARG A 44 6.51 15.17 3.83
C ARG A 44 5.53 15.34 4.95
N SER A 45 4.28 15.04 4.72
CA SER A 45 3.27 15.07 5.77
C SER A 45 3.68 14.19 6.94
N PRO A 46 3.54 14.67 8.19
CA PRO A 46 3.79 13.87 9.38
C PRO A 46 2.93 12.60 9.39
N GLN A 47 3.36 11.56 10.11
CA GLN A 47 2.62 10.28 10.15
C GLN A 47 1.21 10.43 10.72
N ASP A 48 1.02 11.32 11.69
CA ASP A 48 -0.29 11.62 12.29
C ASP A 48 -1.24 12.41 11.37
N LYS A 49 -0.76 12.85 10.20
CA LYS A 49 -1.53 13.62 9.20
C LYS A 49 -1.56 12.99 7.82
N ARG A 50 -1.13 11.75 7.71
CA ARG A 50 -1.21 10.99 6.48
C ARG A 50 -1.81 9.61 6.73
N ILE A 51 -2.43 9.03 5.71
CA ILE A 51 -2.87 7.64 5.68
C ILE A 51 -2.33 7.02 4.41
N ASP A 52 -1.59 5.93 4.56
CA ASP A 52 -1.01 5.20 3.44
C ASP A 52 -1.71 3.86 3.25
N VAL A 53 -2.25 3.64 2.05
CA VAL A 53 -2.99 2.43 1.67
C VAL A 53 -2.17 1.62 0.68
N TYR A 54 -1.72 0.44 1.07
CA TYR A 54 -0.93 -0.44 0.21
C TYR A 54 -1.80 -1.57 -0.32
N ILE A 55 -1.88 -1.68 -1.64
CA ILE A 55 -2.78 -2.60 -2.33
C ILE A 55 -1.97 -3.57 -3.17
N GLN A 56 -2.07 -4.85 -2.85
CA GLN A 56 -1.48 -5.91 -3.64
C GLN A 56 -2.34 -6.17 -4.87
N SER A 57 -1.89 -5.72 -6.03
CA SER A 57 -2.61 -5.90 -7.29
C SER A 57 -1.66 -5.91 -8.47
N ASN A 58 -1.99 -6.74 -9.48
CA ASN A 58 -1.30 -6.76 -10.76
C ASN A 58 -2.01 -5.91 -11.83
N ILE A 59 -3.18 -5.40 -11.51
CA ILE A 59 -4.00 -4.54 -12.37
C ILE A 59 -4.39 -3.29 -11.58
N GLY A 60 -4.78 -2.27 -12.30
CA GLY A 60 -5.14 -0.97 -11.73
C GLY A 60 -4.06 0.09 -11.97
N ALA A 61 -4.47 1.33 -11.91
CA ALA A 61 -3.60 2.49 -12.00
C ALA A 61 -3.68 3.28 -10.71
N GLN A 62 -2.53 3.69 -10.17
CA GLN A 62 -2.48 4.46 -8.93
C GLN A 62 -3.36 5.71 -8.99
N GLN A 63 -3.41 6.41 -10.13
CA GLN A 63 -4.27 7.57 -10.31
C GLN A 63 -5.76 7.26 -10.15
N THR A 64 -6.21 6.07 -10.59
CA THR A 64 -7.60 5.63 -10.45
C THR A 64 -7.92 5.34 -8.99
N ILE A 65 -6.98 4.70 -8.28
CA ILE A 65 -7.13 4.40 -6.86
C ILE A 65 -7.16 5.70 -6.05
N ASP A 66 -6.21 6.60 -6.28
CA ASP A 66 -6.15 7.89 -5.58
C ASP A 66 -7.43 8.73 -5.83
N ALA A 67 -7.95 8.72 -7.07
CA ALA A 67 -9.22 9.39 -7.41
C ALA A 67 -10.44 8.76 -6.70
N PHE A 68 -10.42 7.46 -6.44
CA PHE A 68 -11.46 6.79 -5.65
C PHE A 68 -11.35 7.14 -4.16
N LEU A 69 -10.14 7.20 -3.62
CA LEU A 69 -9.89 7.52 -2.22
C LEU A 69 -10.16 8.99 -1.88
N GLU A 70 -9.94 9.89 -2.84
CA GLU A 70 -9.97 11.35 -2.61
C GLU A 70 -11.29 11.86 -2.01
N PRO A 71 -12.49 11.57 -2.54
CA PRO A 71 -13.74 12.01 -1.94
C PRO A 71 -13.96 11.39 -0.56
N ILE A 72 -13.58 10.14 -0.35
CA ILE A 72 -13.80 9.41 0.91
C ILE A 72 -13.05 10.08 2.05
N TRP A 73 -11.73 10.31 1.90
CA TRP A 73 -10.95 10.87 2.99
C TRP A 73 -11.25 12.34 3.25
N LYS A 74 -11.58 13.11 2.19
CA LYS A 74 -11.96 14.51 2.35
C LYS A 74 -13.26 14.70 3.13
N GLU A 75 -14.17 13.75 3.02
CA GLU A 75 -15.42 13.76 3.77
C GLU A 75 -15.25 13.23 5.18
N THR A 76 -14.49 12.14 5.35
CA THR A 76 -14.42 11.40 6.61
C THR A 76 -13.35 11.97 7.56
N VAL A 77 -12.17 12.32 7.03
CA VAL A 77 -10.99 12.76 7.81
C VAL A 77 -10.35 14.01 7.17
N PRO A 78 -11.08 15.13 7.10
CA PRO A 78 -10.63 16.33 6.41
C PRO A 78 -9.39 16.99 7.01
N GLU A 79 -9.01 16.63 8.23
CA GLU A 79 -7.78 17.08 8.90
C GLU A 79 -6.51 16.41 8.38
N MET A 80 -6.63 15.35 7.61
CA MET A 80 -5.48 14.70 6.97
C MET A 80 -4.92 15.58 5.85
N GLU A 81 -3.59 15.63 5.77
CA GLU A 81 -2.91 16.37 4.70
C GLU A 81 -2.80 15.54 3.42
N THR A 82 -2.67 14.22 3.59
CA THR A 82 -2.45 13.30 2.48
C THR A 82 -3.03 11.93 2.78
N VAL A 83 -3.77 11.39 1.81
CA VAL A 83 -4.06 9.96 1.73
C VAL A 83 -3.48 9.48 0.42
N SER A 84 -2.57 8.52 0.49
CA SER A 84 -1.87 8.01 -0.68
C SER A 84 -2.04 6.51 -0.84
N SER A 85 -1.99 6.04 -2.09
CA SER A 85 -2.00 4.62 -2.40
C SER A 85 -0.68 4.17 -2.97
N VAL A 86 -0.31 2.92 -2.71
CA VAL A 86 0.84 2.25 -3.33
C VAL A 86 0.40 0.88 -3.83
N ILE A 87 0.63 0.63 -5.12
CA ILE A 87 0.35 -0.67 -5.70
C ILE A 87 1.58 -1.57 -5.49
N LEU A 88 1.38 -2.66 -4.76
CA LEU A 88 2.36 -3.72 -4.58
C LEU A 88 2.18 -4.73 -5.71
N THR A 89 3.04 -4.65 -6.72
CA THR A 89 2.98 -5.55 -7.87
C THR A 89 3.60 -6.90 -7.51
N THR A 90 2.86 -7.98 -7.73
CA THR A 90 3.33 -9.35 -7.52
C THR A 90 4.07 -9.84 -8.76
N VAL A 91 5.35 -9.53 -8.88
CA VAL A 91 6.20 -10.02 -10.00
C VAL A 91 6.63 -11.46 -9.73
N ASP A 92 7.10 -11.72 -8.53
CA ASP A 92 7.46 -13.03 -8.01
C ASP A 92 7.32 -13.03 -6.48
N ASP A 93 7.08 -14.22 -5.91
CA ASP A 93 6.83 -14.37 -4.46
C ASP A 93 7.99 -13.89 -3.59
N TYR A 94 9.23 -14.08 -4.02
CA TYR A 94 10.40 -13.69 -3.25
C TYR A 94 10.53 -12.16 -3.16
N THR A 95 10.49 -11.49 -4.28
CA THR A 95 10.59 -10.01 -4.34
C THR A 95 9.43 -9.35 -3.60
N THR A 96 8.21 -9.84 -3.82
CA THR A 96 7.00 -9.34 -3.14
C THR A 96 7.09 -9.52 -1.62
N SER A 97 7.53 -10.69 -1.16
CA SER A 97 7.71 -11.00 0.27
C SER A 97 8.74 -10.08 0.92
N MET A 98 9.90 -9.89 0.28
CA MET A 98 10.96 -9.01 0.77
C MET A 98 10.53 -7.55 0.83
N GLN A 99 9.80 -7.09 -0.18
CA GLN A 99 9.26 -5.73 -0.26
C GLN A 99 8.24 -5.49 0.84
N LEU A 100 7.28 -6.40 1.00
CA LEU A 100 6.24 -6.31 2.00
C LEU A 100 6.83 -6.38 3.42
N MET A 101 7.81 -7.25 3.65
CA MET A 101 8.53 -7.31 4.93
C MET A 101 9.22 -5.99 5.25
N ALA A 102 9.86 -5.36 4.27
CA ALA A 102 10.53 -4.07 4.46
C ALA A 102 9.52 -2.96 4.81
N TYR A 103 8.40 -2.88 4.11
CA TYR A 103 7.35 -1.89 4.38
C TYR A 103 6.68 -2.09 5.74
N MET A 104 6.38 -3.34 6.10
CA MET A 104 5.83 -3.66 7.42
C MET A 104 6.80 -3.33 8.56
N ALA A 105 8.09 -3.69 8.41
CA ALA A 105 9.10 -3.37 9.39
C ALA A 105 9.36 -1.87 9.54
N ALA A 106 9.20 -1.10 8.46
CA ALA A 106 9.32 0.36 8.47
C ALA A 106 8.05 1.07 8.99
N GLY A 107 6.91 0.36 9.13
CA GLY A 107 5.63 0.95 9.51
C GLY A 107 5.15 1.99 8.50
N GLU A 108 5.34 1.71 7.20
CA GLU A 108 5.07 2.71 6.16
C GLU A 108 3.60 2.81 5.78
N ALA A 109 2.81 1.74 5.97
CA ALA A 109 1.39 1.76 5.63
C ALA A 109 0.49 1.53 6.84
N ASP A 110 -0.65 2.19 6.82
CA ASP A 110 -1.70 2.08 7.83
C ASP A 110 -2.70 0.98 7.47
N ILE A 111 -2.99 0.84 6.19
CA ILE A 111 -3.94 -0.12 5.65
C ILE A 111 -3.27 -0.94 4.55
N TYR A 112 -3.46 -2.25 4.59
CA TYR A 112 -3.05 -3.14 3.51
C TYR A 112 -4.25 -3.89 2.93
N PHE A 113 -4.22 -4.07 1.61
CA PHE A 113 -5.02 -5.05 0.90
C PHE A 113 -4.10 -6.16 0.42
N LEU A 114 -4.16 -7.31 1.08
CA LEU A 114 -3.24 -8.43 0.88
C LEU A 114 -3.98 -9.67 0.41
N ASN A 115 -3.31 -10.50 -0.40
CA ASN A 115 -3.83 -11.82 -0.70
C ASN A 115 -3.82 -12.72 0.55
N GLU A 116 -4.54 -13.84 0.48
CA GLU A 116 -4.71 -14.77 1.59
C GLU A 116 -3.39 -15.25 2.19
N GLN A 117 -2.38 -15.52 1.35
CA GLN A 117 -1.09 -16.05 1.79
C GLN A 117 -0.36 -15.05 2.69
N TYR A 118 -0.19 -13.81 2.23
CA TYR A 118 0.50 -12.77 3.02
C TYR A 118 -0.34 -12.32 4.21
N PHE A 119 -1.65 -12.17 4.03
CA PHE A 119 -2.56 -11.88 5.13
C PHE A 119 -2.39 -12.86 6.28
N LYS A 120 -2.53 -14.17 6.03
CA LYS A 120 -2.40 -15.19 7.08
C LYS A 120 -1.02 -15.25 7.71
N SER A 121 0.04 -15.05 6.89
CA SER A 121 1.42 -15.07 7.38
C SER A 121 1.68 -13.95 8.39
N TYR A 122 1.28 -12.72 8.09
CA TYR A 122 1.52 -11.59 8.98
C TYR A 122 0.51 -11.48 10.13
N ALA A 123 -0.75 -11.88 9.92
CA ALA A 123 -1.74 -11.98 10.99
C ALA A 123 -1.31 -12.97 12.07
N GLY A 124 -0.78 -14.12 11.68
CA GLY A 124 -0.24 -15.13 12.63
C GLY A 124 0.97 -14.63 13.42
N GLN A 125 1.64 -13.58 12.97
CA GLN A 125 2.75 -12.90 13.67
C GLN A 125 2.30 -11.68 14.49
N GLY A 126 1.00 -11.35 14.52
CA GLY A 126 0.48 -10.19 15.25
C GLY A 126 0.75 -8.86 14.55
N GLY A 127 0.92 -8.86 13.22
CA GLY A 127 1.20 -7.65 12.43
C GLY A 127 0.00 -6.73 12.25
N PHE A 128 -1.21 -7.19 12.53
CA PHE A 128 -2.46 -6.47 12.28
C PHE A 128 -3.28 -6.25 13.55
N LEU A 129 -4.08 -5.19 13.52
CA LEU A 129 -5.02 -4.86 14.59
C LEU A 129 -6.17 -5.88 14.61
N PRO A 130 -6.50 -6.49 15.77
CA PRO A 130 -7.70 -7.28 15.92
C PRO A 130 -8.95 -6.41 15.73
N LEU A 131 -9.86 -6.85 14.86
CA LEU A 131 -11.02 -6.06 14.43
C LEU A 131 -12.34 -6.49 15.10
N GLU A 132 -12.35 -7.59 15.86
CA GLU A 132 -13.56 -8.15 16.43
C GLU A 132 -14.32 -7.18 17.34
N GLU A 133 -13.62 -6.39 18.16
CA GLU A 133 -14.25 -5.40 19.04
C GLU A 133 -14.86 -4.25 18.24
N LEU A 134 -14.16 -3.76 17.22
CA LEU A 134 -14.63 -2.69 16.35
C LEU A 134 -15.83 -3.09 15.48
N VAL A 135 -15.94 -4.38 15.14
CA VAL A 135 -17.11 -4.92 14.45
C VAL A 135 -18.27 -5.12 15.44
N ALA A 136 -17.98 -5.62 16.66
CA ALA A 136 -19.00 -5.91 17.66
C ALA A 136 -19.66 -4.65 18.23
N ASP A 137 -18.91 -3.56 18.38
CA ASP A 137 -19.43 -2.27 18.88
C ASP A 137 -20.03 -1.40 17.76
N GLY A 138 -19.91 -1.83 16.50
CA GLY A 138 -20.46 -1.14 15.34
C GLY A 138 -19.60 0.00 14.80
N THR A 139 -18.38 0.18 15.30
CA THR A 139 -17.40 1.15 14.77
C THR A 139 -17.03 0.80 13.33
N LEU A 140 -16.88 -0.50 13.04
CA LEU A 140 -16.69 -1.01 11.68
C LEU A 140 -17.98 -1.68 11.20
N ASN A 141 -18.59 -1.08 10.19
CA ASN A 141 -19.75 -1.63 9.52
C ASN A 141 -19.31 -2.55 8.36
N VAL A 142 -19.28 -3.83 8.59
CA VAL A 142 -18.90 -4.83 7.58
C VAL A 142 -20.08 -5.36 6.76
N GLY A 143 -21.34 -5.01 7.14
CA GLY A 143 -22.55 -5.53 6.48
C GLY A 143 -22.70 -7.05 6.63
N ASP A 144 -23.19 -7.69 5.56
CA ASP A 144 -23.46 -9.13 5.52
C ASP A 144 -22.25 -9.96 5.01
N VAL A 145 -21.02 -9.45 5.19
CA VAL A 145 -19.80 -10.13 4.73
C VAL A 145 -19.50 -11.34 5.60
N ASP A 146 -19.19 -12.49 4.98
CA ASP A 146 -18.69 -13.65 5.70
C ASP A 146 -17.26 -13.42 6.21
N LEU A 147 -17.13 -13.17 7.49
CA LEU A 147 -15.86 -12.88 8.16
C LEU A 147 -15.06 -14.15 8.52
N THR A 148 -15.59 -15.35 8.28
CA THR A 148 -14.96 -16.62 8.70
C THR A 148 -13.53 -16.74 8.20
N LYS A 149 -13.26 -16.32 6.96
CA LYS A 149 -11.91 -16.35 6.35
C LYS A 149 -10.96 -15.29 6.94
N GLY A 150 -11.47 -14.26 7.62
CA GLY A 150 -10.71 -13.19 8.24
C GLY A 150 -10.14 -13.55 9.62
N TYR A 151 -10.56 -14.68 10.19
CA TYR A 151 -10.04 -15.16 11.46
C TYR A 151 -8.74 -15.94 11.26
N VAL A 152 -7.71 -15.57 12.03
CA VAL A 152 -6.40 -16.23 12.02
C VAL A 152 -5.98 -16.55 13.45
N ALA A 153 -5.38 -17.73 13.62
CA ALA A 153 -4.83 -18.16 14.90
C ALA A 153 -3.55 -17.37 15.21
N PHE A 154 -3.48 -16.82 16.41
CA PHE A 154 -2.31 -16.17 16.97
C PHE A 154 -1.80 -16.95 18.17
N VAL A 155 -0.50 -17.20 18.22
CA VAL A 155 0.13 -17.90 19.34
C VAL A 155 0.52 -16.87 20.40
N GLU A 156 -0.15 -16.94 21.55
CA GLU A 156 0.07 -16.01 22.66
C GLU A 156 1.26 -16.42 23.53
N ASP A 157 1.54 -17.71 23.64
CA ASP A 157 2.58 -18.24 24.52
C ASP A 157 3.21 -19.51 23.98
N TYR A 158 4.49 -19.71 24.33
CA TYR A 158 5.28 -20.88 23.95
C TYR A 158 5.89 -21.53 25.19
N ASP A 159 6.09 -22.86 25.16
CA ASP A 159 6.85 -23.57 26.18
C ASP A 159 8.37 -23.40 26.01
N ASP A 160 9.14 -23.95 26.95
CA ASP A 160 10.60 -23.91 26.93
C ASP A 160 11.21 -24.61 25.68
N ASN A 161 10.45 -25.43 24.95
CA ASN A 161 10.84 -26.11 23.72
C ASN A 161 10.39 -25.35 22.45
N GLY A 162 9.73 -24.20 22.59
CA GLY A 162 9.21 -23.43 21.49
C GLY A 162 7.90 -23.96 20.90
N LEU A 163 7.17 -24.80 21.63
CA LEU A 163 5.85 -25.30 21.21
C LEU A 163 4.75 -24.35 21.71
N PRO A 164 3.71 -24.07 20.88
CA PRO A 164 2.60 -23.23 21.28
C PRO A 164 1.85 -23.83 22.48
N THR A 165 1.71 -23.05 23.56
CA THR A 165 0.95 -23.44 24.76
C THR A 165 -0.41 -22.77 24.83
N LYS A 166 -0.54 -21.58 24.24
CA LYS A 166 -1.79 -20.82 24.18
C LYS A 166 -1.97 -20.21 22.81
N THR A 167 -3.11 -20.47 22.21
CA THR A 167 -3.49 -19.93 20.89
C THR A 167 -4.90 -19.36 20.98
N SER A 168 -5.06 -18.13 20.48
CA SER A 168 -6.36 -17.47 20.29
C SER A 168 -6.65 -17.29 18.81
N GLN A 169 -7.91 -17.09 18.49
CA GLN A 169 -8.32 -16.71 17.13
C GLN A 169 -8.85 -15.30 17.15
N HIS A 170 -8.33 -14.45 16.27
CA HIS A 170 -8.74 -13.07 16.15
C HIS A 170 -9.14 -12.75 14.71
N LEU A 171 -10.09 -11.84 14.56
CA LEU A 171 -10.45 -11.27 13.26
C LEU A 171 -9.42 -10.19 12.89
N TYR A 172 -8.50 -10.51 12.01
CA TYR A 172 -7.46 -9.55 11.57
C TYR A 172 -7.76 -8.89 10.23
N GLY A 173 -8.64 -9.45 9.41
CA GLY A 173 -8.88 -8.92 8.09
C GLY A 173 -10.32 -9.09 7.63
N ILE A 174 -10.75 -8.17 6.80
CA ILE A 174 -12.07 -8.20 6.15
C ILE A 174 -11.88 -8.75 4.73
N PRO A 175 -12.50 -9.91 4.40
CA PRO A 175 -12.47 -10.43 3.04
C PRO A 175 -13.16 -9.48 2.07
N LEU A 176 -12.48 -9.12 0.95
CA LEU A 176 -12.99 -8.13 0.02
C LEU A 176 -13.73 -8.72 -1.19
N GLU A 177 -13.94 -10.05 -1.24
CA GLU A 177 -14.54 -10.76 -2.37
C GLU A 177 -15.92 -10.19 -2.79
N SER A 178 -16.71 -9.72 -1.82
CA SER A 178 -18.06 -9.16 -2.04
C SER A 178 -18.10 -7.63 -2.22
N PHE A 179 -16.94 -6.96 -2.19
CA PHE A 179 -16.86 -5.50 -2.30
C PHE A 179 -16.66 -5.07 -3.76
N TYR A 180 -17.71 -5.21 -4.58
CA TYR A 180 -17.64 -4.92 -6.02
C TYR A 180 -17.30 -3.46 -6.35
N GLY A 181 -17.53 -2.52 -5.42
CA GLY A 181 -17.15 -1.13 -5.56
C GLY A 181 -15.65 -0.91 -5.73
N PHE A 182 -14.81 -1.76 -5.15
CA PHE A 182 -13.36 -1.70 -5.37
C PHE A 182 -12.97 -2.12 -6.78
N MET A 183 -13.62 -3.16 -7.32
CA MET A 183 -13.39 -3.57 -8.70
C MET A 183 -13.84 -2.48 -9.68
N ASN A 184 -15.01 -1.87 -9.44
CA ASN A 184 -15.56 -0.80 -10.29
C ASN A 184 -14.78 0.50 -10.17
N GLY A 185 -14.52 0.96 -8.94
CA GLY A 185 -13.94 2.27 -8.65
C GLY A 185 -12.42 2.30 -8.74
N MET A 186 -11.74 1.31 -8.19
CA MET A 186 -10.27 1.23 -8.19
C MET A 186 -9.70 0.42 -9.35
N GLN A 187 -10.54 -0.36 -10.07
CA GLN A 187 -10.13 -1.28 -11.13
C GLN A 187 -9.10 -2.31 -10.67
N ILE A 188 -9.26 -2.82 -9.44
CA ILE A 188 -8.42 -3.88 -8.87
C ILE A 188 -9.18 -5.20 -8.83
N ASP A 189 -8.45 -6.33 -8.88
CA ASP A 189 -9.02 -7.64 -8.60
C ASP A 189 -8.98 -7.90 -7.09
N ASN A 190 -10.14 -7.81 -6.43
CA ASN A 190 -10.27 -7.92 -4.98
C ASN A 190 -10.76 -9.30 -4.49
N ARG A 191 -10.86 -10.30 -5.37
CA ARG A 191 -11.46 -11.60 -5.06
C ARG A 191 -10.73 -12.39 -3.97
N ASP A 192 -9.41 -12.27 -3.91
CA ASP A 192 -8.58 -12.97 -2.92
C ASP A 192 -7.91 -11.98 -1.94
N LEU A 193 -8.39 -10.73 -1.88
CA LEU A 193 -7.82 -9.70 -1.03
C LEU A 193 -8.52 -9.60 0.33
N TYR A 194 -7.73 -9.28 1.33
CA TYR A 194 -8.16 -8.99 2.70
C TYR A 194 -7.70 -7.59 3.07
N ALA A 195 -8.65 -6.75 3.52
CA ALA A 195 -8.33 -5.45 4.07
C ALA A 195 -7.96 -5.57 5.54
N VAL A 196 -6.82 -5.02 5.91
CA VAL A 196 -6.25 -5.08 7.26
C VAL A 196 -5.73 -3.72 7.72
N ILE A 197 -5.71 -3.47 9.03
CA ILE A 197 -5.09 -2.30 9.67
C ILE A 197 -3.84 -2.79 10.41
N THR A 198 -2.73 -2.06 10.33
CA THR A 198 -1.48 -2.41 11.03
C THR A 198 -1.52 -2.02 12.51
N VAL A 199 -0.84 -2.80 13.38
CA VAL A 199 -0.75 -2.47 14.81
C VAL A 199 0.17 -1.30 15.14
N ASN A 200 1.14 -0.97 14.27
CA ASN A 200 2.11 0.10 14.50
C ASN A 200 1.62 1.48 14.01
N ASN A 201 0.32 1.60 13.88
CA ASN A 201 -0.33 2.80 13.41
C ASN A 201 -0.41 3.83 14.55
N GLN A 202 0.25 4.96 14.38
CA GLN A 202 0.18 6.08 15.35
C GLN A 202 -1.02 6.99 15.10
N ASN A 203 -1.89 6.65 14.13
CA ASN A 203 -2.98 7.47 13.64
C ASN A 203 -4.34 6.74 13.68
N ASP A 204 -4.52 5.80 14.61
CA ASP A 204 -5.74 4.96 14.72
C ASP A 204 -7.03 5.78 14.74
N ALA A 205 -7.01 6.94 15.41
CA ALA A 205 -8.16 7.83 15.51
C ALA A 205 -8.71 8.31 14.16
N ASN A 206 -7.86 8.37 13.14
CA ASN A 206 -8.21 8.77 11.77
C ASN A 206 -8.30 7.57 10.82
N VAL A 207 -7.45 6.58 11.02
CA VAL A 207 -7.39 5.38 10.17
C VAL A 207 -8.66 4.53 10.32
N ILE A 208 -9.16 4.32 11.54
CA ILE A 208 -10.36 3.50 11.76
C ILE A 208 -11.62 4.10 11.11
N PRO A 209 -11.96 5.41 11.30
CA PRO A 209 -13.07 6.02 10.57
C PRO A 209 -12.89 6.00 9.06
N PHE A 210 -11.68 6.27 8.57
CA PHE A 210 -11.38 6.20 7.14
C PHE A 210 -11.54 4.78 6.59
N PHE A 211 -11.05 3.77 7.32
CA PHE A 211 -11.20 2.37 6.94
C PHE A 211 -12.66 1.95 6.86
N ASN A 212 -13.48 2.38 7.82
CA ASN A 212 -14.93 2.14 7.78
C ASN A 212 -15.58 2.76 6.54
N ALA A 213 -15.29 4.04 6.26
CA ALA A 213 -15.81 4.72 5.07
C ALA A 213 -15.31 4.09 3.77
N LEU A 214 -14.06 3.61 3.77
CA LEU A 214 -13.48 2.89 2.64
C LEU A 214 -14.22 1.57 2.37
N LEU A 215 -14.53 0.80 3.41
CA LEU A 215 -15.34 -0.41 3.29
C LEU A 215 -16.75 -0.09 2.79
N GLU A 216 -17.38 0.96 3.28
CA GLU A 216 -18.71 1.39 2.80
C GLU A 216 -18.69 1.79 1.32
N ALA A 217 -17.69 2.57 0.88
CA ALA A 217 -17.53 2.93 -0.52
C ALA A 217 -17.16 1.74 -1.41
N GLY A 218 -16.48 0.74 -0.85
CA GLY A 218 -16.15 -0.52 -1.52
C GLY A 218 -17.37 -1.41 -1.76
N ARG A 219 -18.49 -1.18 -1.09
CA ARG A 219 -19.73 -1.87 -1.38
C ARG A 219 -20.27 -1.37 -2.71
N GLY A 220 -20.72 -2.27 -3.53
CA GLY A 220 -21.31 -1.95 -4.83
C GLY A 220 -22.11 -3.12 -5.33
N GLU A 221 -22.93 -2.88 -6.33
CA GLU A 221 -23.61 -3.96 -7.03
C GLU A 221 -22.67 -4.65 -8.01
N GLN A 222 -22.82 -5.94 -8.16
CA GLN A 222 -22.08 -6.70 -9.17
C GLN A 222 -22.60 -6.32 -10.55
N GLU A 223 -21.74 -5.76 -11.39
CA GLU A 223 -22.09 -5.46 -12.77
C GLU A 223 -22.05 -6.71 -13.67
N ASP A 224 -22.89 -6.76 -14.70
CA ASP A 224 -23.04 -7.93 -15.58
C ASP A 224 -21.73 -8.39 -16.25
N TRP A 225 -20.82 -7.45 -16.57
CA TRP A 225 -19.53 -7.76 -17.17
C TRP A 225 -18.58 -8.53 -16.23
N MET A 226 -18.73 -8.37 -14.91
CA MET A 226 -17.95 -9.11 -13.91
C MET A 226 -18.32 -10.59 -13.88
N THR A 227 -19.59 -10.90 -14.09
CA THR A 227 -20.09 -12.29 -14.14
C THR A 227 -19.49 -13.06 -15.30
N ASP A 228 -19.20 -12.38 -16.42
CA ASP A 228 -18.64 -13.01 -17.62
C ASP A 228 -17.14 -13.31 -17.48
N GLN A 229 -16.41 -12.46 -16.76
CA GLN A 229 -14.97 -12.69 -16.46
C GLN A 229 -14.75 -13.82 -15.47
N THR A 230 -15.64 -14.00 -14.49
CA THR A 230 -15.55 -15.12 -13.54
C THR A 230 -15.79 -16.48 -14.20
N LYS A 231 -16.62 -16.54 -15.23
CA LYS A 231 -16.85 -17.77 -16.03
C LYS A 231 -15.64 -18.14 -16.90
N THR A 232 -14.92 -17.14 -17.42
CA THR A 232 -13.74 -17.39 -18.26
C THR A 232 -12.49 -17.72 -17.44
N ALA A 233 -12.38 -17.23 -16.20
CA ALA A 233 -11.22 -17.47 -15.36
C ALA A 233 -11.22 -18.83 -14.63
N ASN A 234 -12.36 -19.50 -14.48
CA ASN A 234 -12.42 -20.81 -13.84
C ASN A 234 -13.57 -21.67 -14.35
N PRO A 235 -13.41 -22.34 -15.54
CA PRO A 235 -14.43 -23.21 -16.11
C PRO A 235 -14.68 -24.51 -15.33
N GLU A 236 -13.91 -24.81 -14.26
CA GLU A 236 -14.02 -26.05 -13.49
C GLU A 236 -14.86 -25.92 -12.20
N ARG A 237 -15.45 -24.76 -11.92
CA ARG A 237 -16.29 -24.55 -10.71
C ARG A 237 -17.76 -24.92 -10.87
N GLU A 238 -18.17 -25.45 -12.03
CA GLU A 238 -19.52 -25.96 -12.29
C GLU A 238 -19.53 -27.50 -12.38
N VAL A 239 -19.16 -28.22 -11.30
CA VAL A 239 -19.52 -29.65 -11.12
C VAL A 239 -19.87 -29.90 -9.66
#